data_179bd8759f286922f161bd6093b1c631
#
_entry.id   179bd8759f286922f161bd6093b1c631
#
_cell.length_a   1.000
_cell.length_b   1.000
_cell.length_c   1.000
_cell.angle_alpha   90.00
_cell.angle_beta   90.00
_cell.angle_gamma   90.00
#
_symmetry.space_group_name_H-M   'P 1'
#
loop_
_entity.id
_entity.type
_entity.pdbx_description
1 polymer ?
#
loop_
_entity_poly.entity_id
_entity_poly.type
_entity_poly.pdbx_seq_one_letter_code
_entity_poly.pdbx_strand_id
1 'polypeptide(L)'
;MMILIFIWITVFLVSLTCLWLRGSNNKARKLPPGPKGLPILGSLLKLGANPHIDLHKLSKKYGPIMHLRLGLVPTIVVSSPQAAELFLKTHDLVFASRPPTEAAKHISWEQRNMSFGEYGSYWRNMRKMCTLELLSHTKINSFRSMREEELDILINFIREVANDGTTTVDISAKVSTLSADMSCRMVFGKKYMDKDLDEKGFKSVIQEGMHLAATPNIGDYIPYIAPLDLQGLTRRMKTIGKIFDDFFEKIIDEHIQSDNKDDKTKDFVDVMLGFVGTQESEYRIERPNIKAIMLDMLAGSMDTSATSVEWAISELLRNPRVMKKVQKELEIVVGLKRKVVESDLDKLEYLDMVIKENFRLHPVAPLLIPHQSLEDCMVEDFFIPKKSRVIVNAWSVMRDPNAWTDPEKFWPERFEGSNIDVKGRDFQFIPFGSGRRGCPGIQLGLTVVRLVVAQLVHCFDWRLCNHMLPSDLDMEEEFGLTMPRANHLIAIPTYRLYSDGD
;
A
#
# COMPACT_ATOMS: atom_id res chain seq x y z
N MET A 1 36.10 20.77 -33.03
CA MET A 1 35.64 20.12 -31.80
C MET A 1 34.15 19.71 -31.85
N MET A 2 33.22 20.65 -32.15
CA MET A 2 31.76 20.33 -32.26
C MET A 2 31.44 19.27 -33.31
N ILE A 3 32.04 19.29 -34.51
CA ILE A 3 31.78 18.30 -35.57
C ILE A 3 32.20 16.88 -35.14
N LEU A 4 33.35 16.75 -34.48
CA LEU A 4 33.78 15.44 -33.92
C LEU A 4 32.84 14.90 -32.84
N ILE A 5 32.33 15.75 -31.97
CA ILE A 5 31.34 15.36 -30.96
C ILE A 5 30.05 14.91 -31.64
N PHE A 6 29.60 15.62 -32.67
CA PHE A 6 28.41 15.26 -33.43
C PHE A 6 28.56 13.92 -34.15
N ILE A 7 29.72 13.65 -34.75
CA ILE A 7 30.06 12.36 -35.41
C ILE A 7 30.04 11.24 -34.34
N TRP A 8 30.67 11.44 -33.17
CA TRP A 8 30.67 10.45 -32.10
C TRP A 8 29.27 10.14 -31.56
N ILE A 9 28.43 11.16 -31.38
CA ILE A 9 27.03 11.00 -30.97
C ILE A 9 26.24 10.21 -32.03
N THR A 10 26.42 10.54 -33.31
CA THR A 10 25.75 9.84 -34.41
C THR A 10 26.19 8.40 -34.53
N VAL A 11 27.47 8.10 -34.46
CA VAL A 11 28.02 6.74 -34.45
C VAL A 11 27.54 5.95 -33.23
N PHE A 12 27.49 6.58 -32.06
CA PHE A 12 26.92 5.98 -30.82
C PHE A 12 25.46 5.65 -30.98
N LEU A 13 24.66 6.57 -31.51
CA LEU A 13 23.23 6.36 -31.76
C LEU A 13 22.97 5.28 -32.82
N VAL A 14 23.76 5.24 -33.88
CA VAL A 14 23.69 4.19 -34.94
C VAL A 14 24.13 2.82 -34.38
N SER A 15 25.18 2.75 -33.56
CA SER A 15 25.57 1.51 -32.90
C SER A 15 24.55 0.99 -31.92
N LEU A 16 23.91 1.89 -31.14
CA LEU A 16 22.79 1.56 -30.25
C LEU A 16 21.56 1.06 -31.03
N THR A 17 21.24 1.68 -32.16
CA THR A 17 20.12 1.22 -33.02
C THR A 17 20.44 -0.12 -33.67
N CYS A 18 21.68 -0.37 -34.11
CA CYS A 18 22.09 -1.66 -34.62
C CYS A 18 22.09 -2.79 -33.59
N LEU A 19 22.51 -2.49 -32.35
CA LEU A 19 22.42 -3.43 -31.22
C LEU A 19 20.95 -3.72 -30.85
N TRP A 20 20.10 -2.72 -30.90
CA TRP A 20 18.66 -2.88 -30.68
C TRP A 20 17.98 -3.73 -31.75
N LEU A 21 18.33 -3.55 -33.04
CA LEU A 21 17.83 -4.35 -34.14
C LEU A 21 18.35 -5.80 -34.09
N ARG A 22 19.59 -6.04 -33.65
CA ARG A 22 20.12 -7.40 -33.42
C ARG A 22 19.43 -8.11 -32.26
N GLY A 23 19.10 -7.42 -31.20
CA GLY A 23 18.34 -8.00 -30.07
C GLY A 23 16.90 -8.41 -30.42
N SER A 24 16.35 -7.87 -31.50
CA SER A 24 14.99 -8.16 -31.98
C SER A 24 14.85 -9.47 -32.78
N ASN A 25 15.95 -10.15 -33.10
CA ASN A 25 15.96 -11.29 -34.06
C ASN A 25 15.98 -12.67 -33.39
N ASN A 26 15.65 -12.78 -32.09
CA ASN A 26 15.52 -14.08 -31.43
C ASN A 26 14.15 -14.73 -31.78
N LYS A 27 14.09 -15.39 -32.93
CA LYS A 27 12.90 -16.04 -33.51
C LYS A 27 12.39 -17.28 -32.74
N ALA A 28 12.97 -17.65 -31.58
CA ALA A 28 12.66 -18.94 -30.94
C ALA A 28 11.69 -18.89 -29.76
N ARG A 29 11.38 -17.71 -29.16
CA ARG A 29 10.54 -17.67 -27.95
C ARG A 29 9.53 -16.55 -28.05
N LYS A 30 8.25 -16.89 -28.03
CA LYS A 30 7.12 -15.95 -28.17
C LYS A 30 6.94 -15.14 -26.88
N LEU A 31 7.35 -13.87 -26.89
CA LEU A 31 7.00 -12.94 -25.81
C LEU A 31 5.50 -12.62 -25.82
N PRO A 32 4.90 -12.23 -24.69
CA PRO A 32 3.55 -11.70 -24.68
C PRO A 32 3.38 -10.51 -25.63
N PRO A 33 2.19 -10.32 -26.22
CA PRO A 33 1.91 -9.17 -27.08
C PRO A 33 2.08 -7.85 -26.31
N GLY A 34 2.37 -6.78 -27.02
CA GLY A 34 2.53 -5.48 -26.38
C GLY A 34 2.80 -4.34 -27.35
N PRO A 35 2.78 -3.10 -26.88
CA PRO A 35 3.03 -1.93 -27.71
C PRO A 35 4.51 -1.89 -28.17
N LYS A 36 4.71 -1.45 -29.40
CA LYS A 36 6.05 -1.13 -29.87
C LYS A 36 6.61 0.04 -29.08
N GLY A 37 7.79 -0.16 -28.49
CA GLY A 37 8.50 0.88 -27.74
C GLY A 37 9.44 1.70 -28.63
N LEU A 38 9.77 2.90 -28.18
CA LEU A 38 10.83 3.73 -28.77
C LEU A 38 12.23 3.13 -28.47
N PRO A 39 13.24 3.42 -29.29
CA PRO A 39 14.62 3.13 -28.93
C PRO A 39 14.96 3.74 -27.54
N ILE A 40 15.71 3.01 -26.72
CA ILE A 40 16.15 3.38 -25.37
C ILE A 40 14.98 3.59 -24.39
N LEU A 41 14.03 4.49 -24.66
CA LEU A 41 12.92 4.83 -23.78
C LEU A 41 11.85 3.72 -23.67
N GLY A 42 11.79 2.83 -24.67
CA GLY A 42 10.76 1.80 -24.68
C GLY A 42 9.35 2.38 -24.69
N SER A 43 8.54 1.96 -23.75
CA SER A 43 7.14 2.39 -23.58
C SER A 43 6.93 3.38 -22.43
N LEU A 44 7.98 3.97 -21.86
CA LEU A 44 7.86 4.91 -20.72
C LEU A 44 6.88 6.05 -21.01
N LEU A 45 6.94 6.64 -22.22
CA LEU A 45 6.06 7.75 -22.60
C LEU A 45 4.59 7.35 -22.83
N LYS A 46 4.25 6.08 -22.69
CA LYS A 46 2.86 5.60 -22.78
C LYS A 46 2.15 5.57 -21.42
N LEU A 47 2.90 5.82 -20.37
CA LEU A 47 2.39 5.88 -18.99
C LEU A 47 2.37 7.35 -18.57
N GLY A 48 1.17 7.85 -18.25
CA GLY A 48 0.93 9.20 -17.75
C GLY A 48 0.87 9.25 -16.22
N ALA A 49 0.12 10.21 -15.69
CA ALA A 49 -0.07 10.43 -14.26
C ALA A 49 -0.77 9.23 -13.57
N ASN A 50 -1.64 8.53 -14.28
CA ASN A 50 -2.40 7.38 -13.76
C ASN A 50 -2.01 6.08 -14.48
N PRO A 51 -0.82 5.51 -14.22
CA PRO A 51 -0.30 4.37 -14.96
C PRO A 51 -1.17 3.11 -14.85
N HIS A 52 -1.90 2.90 -13.75
CA HIS A 52 -2.83 1.78 -13.61
C HIS A 52 -3.98 1.83 -14.63
N ILE A 53 -4.50 3.03 -14.92
CA ILE A 53 -5.53 3.26 -15.95
C ILE A 53 -4.93 3.08 -17.34
N ASP A 54 -3.73 3.61 -17.61
CA ASP A 54 -3.09 3.47 -18.90
C ASP A 54 -2.75 2.01 -19.22
N LEU A 55 -2.25 1.26 -18.24
CA LEU A 55 -2.00 -0.17 -18.34
C LEU A 55 -3.31 -0.95 -18.58
N HIS A 56 -4.40 -0.56 -17.92
CA HIS A 56 -5.72 -1.15 -18.18
C HIS A 56 -6.19 -0.91 -19.63
N LYS A 57 -6.07 0.32 -20.14
CA LYS A 57 -6.38 0.62 -21.55
C LYS A 57 -5.52 -0.18 -22.53
N LEU A 58 -4.23 -0.34 -22.23
CA LEU A 58 -3.33 -1.15 -23.03
C LEU A 58 -3.69 -2.63 -22.98
N SER A 59 -4.09 -3.17 -21.82
CA SER A 59 -4.47 -4.58 -21.70
C SER A 59 -5.72 -4.95 -22.51
N LYS A 60 -6.66 -4.02 -22.68
CA LYS A 60 -7.82 -4.20 -23.58
C LYS A 60 -7.40 -4.40 -25.04
N LYS A 61 -6.25 -3.86 -25.42
CA LYS A 61 -5.74 -3.97 -26.81
C LYS A 61 -4.80 -5.16 -26.99
N TYR A 62 -3.97 -5.46 -26.03
CA TYR A 62 -2.88 -6.42 -26.15
C TYR A 62 -3.13 -7.73 -25.40
N GLY A 63 -4.16 -7.78 -24.56
CA GLY A 63 -4.52 -8.94 -23.75
C GLY A 63 -4.10 -8.83 -22.28
N PRO A 64 -4.56 -9.79 -21.45
CA PRO A 64 -4.39 -9.76 -20.00
C PRO A 64 -2.96 -10.01 -19.52
N ILE A 65 -2.12 -10.61 -20.36
CA ILE A 65 -0.67 -10.74 -20.15
C ILE A 65 0.00 -9.99 -21.30
N MET A 66 0.61 -8.86 -21.01
CA MET A 66 1.28 -8.05 -22.04
C MET A 66 2.72 -7.75 -21.67
N HIS A 67 3.57 -7.61 -22.70
CA HIS A 67 4.97 -7.23 -22.57
C HIS A 67 5.16 -5.76 -22.94
N LEU A 68 5.81 -5.02 -22.04
CA LEU A 68 6.30 -3.67 -22.27
C LEU A 68 7.81 -3.66 -22.07
N ARG A 69 8.47 -2.73 -22.71
CA ARG A 69 9.83 -2.37 -22.36
C ARG A 69 9.82 -0.98 -21.73
N LEU A 70 10.02 -0.90 -20.44
CA LEU A 70 10.15 0.38 -19.75
C LEU A 70 11.63 0.76 -19.69
N GLY A 71 12.04 1.72 -20.52
CA GLY A 71 13.44 1.95 -20.76
C GLY A 71 14.10 0.71 -21.38
N LEU A 72 15.07 0.15 -20.67
CA LEU A 72 15.76 -1.09 -21.03
C LEU A 72 15.24 -2.33 -20.27
N VAL A 73 14.29 -2.14 -19.34
CA VAL A 73 13.78 -3.20 -18.47
C VAL A 73 12.59 -3.90 -19.12
N PRO A 74 12.68 -5.23 -19.39
CA PRO A 74 11.54 -6.01 -19.82
C PRO A 74 10.51 -6.06 -18.69
N THR A 75 9.27 -5.71 -19.00
CA THR A 75 8.20 -5.61 -18.03
C THR A 75 6.97 -6.36 -18.51
N ILE A 76 6.45 -7.25 -17.68
CA ILE A 76 5.19 -7.97 -17.91
C ILE A 76 4.10 -7.31 -17.09
N VAL A 77 2.95 -7.08 -17.70
CA VAL A 77 1.78 -6.54 -17.01
C VAL A 77 0.67 -7.59 -17.04
N VAL A 78 0.11 -7.82 -15.86
CA VAL A 78 -0.93 -8.82 -15.59
C VAL A 78 -2.21 -8.07 -15.22
N SER A 79 -3.32 -8.31 -15.95
CA SER A 79 -4.51 -7.45 -15.87
C SER A 79 -5.85 -8.21 -15.83
N SER A 80 -5.85 -9.54 -15.60
CA SER A 80 -7.07 -10.33 -15.38
C SER A 80 -6.91 -11.29 -14.20
N PRO A 81 -8.02 -11.79 -13.61
CA PRO A 81 -7.97 -12.77 -12.52
C PRO A 81 -7.21 -14.05 -12.89
N GLN A 82 -7.46 -14.60 -14.08
CA GLN A 82 -6.80 -15.83 -14.57
C GLN A 82 -5.30 -15.62 -14.72
N ALA A 83 -4.90 -14.50 -15.32
CA ALA A 83 -3.49 -14.16 -15.44
C ALA A 83 -2.84 -13.93 -14.07
N ALA A 84 -3.51 -13.26 -13.12
CA ALA A 84 -3.02 -13.08 -11.77
C ALA A 84 -2.79 -14.42 -11.05
N GLU A 85 -3.67 -15.41 -11.22
CA GLU A 85 -3.49 -16.76 -10.66
C GLU A 85 -2.24 -17.44 -11.20
N LEU A 86 -1.95 -17.32 -12.50
CA LEU A 86 -0.74 -17.89 -13.11
C LEU A 86 0.52 -17.32 -12.47
N PHE A 87 0.60 -16.01 -12.26
CA PHE A 87 1.80 -15.37 -11.74
C PHE A 87 1.94 -15.43 -10.21
N LEU A 88 0.82 -15.33 -9.47
CA LEU A 88 0.85 -15.21 -8.01
C LEU A 88 0.63 -16.55 -7.27
N LYS A 89 0.22 -17.62 -8.00
CA LYS A 89 -0.02 -18.96 -7.42
C LYS A 89 0.73 -20.04 -8.20
N THR A 90 0.43 -20.22 -9.49
CA THR A 90 0.99 -21.33 -10.28
C THR A 90 2.50 -21.21 -10.41
N HIS A 91 3.02 -20.02 -10.70
CA HIS A 91 4.44 -19.73 -10.86
C HIS A 91 4.99 -18.81 -9.76
N ASP A 92 4.35 -18.79 -8.57
CA ASP A 92 4.63 -17.81 -7.52
C ASP A 92 6.11 -17.79 -7.10
N LEU A 93 6.78 -18.93 -7.08
CA LEU A 93 8.19 -19.02 -6.72
C LEU A 93 9.08 -18.32 -7.74
N VAL A 94 8.79 -18.51 -9.04
CA VAL A 94 9.56 -17.86 -10.12
C VAL A 94 9.44 -16.34 -10.04
N PHE A 95 8.27 -15.83 -9.67
CA PHE A 95 7.98 -14.39 -9.57
C PHE A 95 8.05 -13.86 -8.14
N ALA A 96 8.63 -14.59 -7.20
CA ALA A 96 8.68 -14.20 -5.80
C ALA A 96 9.67 -13.07 -5.48
N SER A 97 10.63 -12.73 -6.35
CA SER A 97 11.62 -11.70 -6.07
C SER A 97 11.08 -10.28 -6.29
N ARG A 98 11.85 -9.29 -5.85
CA ARG A 98 11.62 -7.86 -6.08
C ARG A 98 12.73 -7.29 -6.96
N PRO A 99 12.43 -6.37 -7.88
CA PRO A 99 13.45 -5.71 -8.65
C PRO A 99 14.28 -4.77 -7.75
N PRO A 100 15.59 -4.66 -7.96
CA PRO A 100 16.37 -3.63 -7.32
C PRO A 100 15.95 -2.25 -7.86
N THR A 101 15.82 -1.28 -6.94
CA THR A 101 15.54 0.13 -7.26
C THR A 101 16.41 1.03 -6.40
N GLU A 102 16.68 2.26 -6.86
CA GLU A 102 17.42 3.24 -6.08
C GLU A 102 16.71 3.56 -4.75
N ALA A 103 15.37 3.62 -4.75
CA ALA A 103 14.59 3.80 -3.53
C ALA A 103 14.82 2.66 -2.54
N ALA A 104 14.68 1.42 -2.98
CA ALA A 104 14.89 0.25 -2.13
C ALA A 104 16.32 0.17 -1.60
N LYS A 105 17.31 0.59 -2.41
CA LYS A 105 18.70 0.65 -1.98
C LYS A 105 18.94 1.65 -0.86
N HIS A 106 18.48 2.89 -1.03
CA HIS A 106 18.83 3.99 -0.13
C HIS A 106 17.88 4.18 1.05
N ILE A 107 16.60 3.80 0.91
CA ILE A 107 15.58 3.97 1.95
C ILE A 107 15.41 2.72 2.80
N SER A 108 15.73 1.52 2.27
CA SER A 108 15.52 0.25 2.99
C SER A 108 16.81 -0.54 3.30
N TRP A 109 17.90 0.15 3.56
CA TRP A 109 19.20 -0.45 3.95
C TRP A 109 19.61 -1.60 3.03
N GLU A 110 19.80 -1.29 1.72
CA GLU A 110 20.16 -2.28 0.68
C GLU A 110 19.13 -3.43 0.58
N GLN A 111 17.83 -3.09 0.53
CA GLN A 111 16.71 -4.04 0.41
C GLN A 111 16.60 -5.02 1.59
N ARG A 112 17.00 -4.64 2.80
CA ARG A 112 16.87 -5.49 4.00
C ARG A 112 15.47 -5.54 4.57
N ASN A 113 14.54 -4.79 4.01
CA ASN A 113 13.15 -4.79 4.42
C ASN A 113 12.35 -5.96 3.80
N MET A 114 11.13 -6.17 4.31
CA MET A 114 10.24 -7.23 3.83
C MET A 114 9.55 -6.86 2.51
N SER A 115 9.25 -5.58 2.31
CA SER A 115 8.50 -5.08 1.15
C SER A 115 9.30 -5.19 -0.15
N PHE A 116 10.57 -4.76 -0.14
CA PHE A 116 11.44 -4.70 -1.32
C PHE A 116 12.57 -5.74 -1.32
N GLY A 117 12.74 -6.51 -0.24
CA GLY A 117 13.79 -7.51 -0.14
C GLY A 117 13.72 -8.56 -1.24
N GLU A 118 14.87 -8.98 -1.78
CA GLU A 118 14.97 -10.06 -2.74
C GLU A 118 14.51 -11.38 -2.12
N TYR A 119 13.93 -12.28 -2.93
CA TYR A 119 13.52 -13.59 -2.44
C TYR A 119 14.72 -14.49 -2.17
N GLY A 120 14.85 -14.95 -0.94
CA GLY A 120 15.94 -15.81 -0.48
C GLY A 120 15.72 -16.29 0.95
N SER A 121 16.73 -16.96 1.54
CA SER A 121 16.66 -17.44 2.92
C SER A 121 16.49 -16.30 3.93
N TYR A 122 17.24 -15.21 3.75
CA TYR A 122 17.12 -14.01 4.56
C TYR A 122 15.69 -13.47 4.58
N TRP A 123 15.10 -13.21 3.40
CA TRP A 123 13.74 -12.69 3.29
C TRP A 123 12.70 -13.62 3.94
N ARG A 124 12.83 -14.95 3.73
CA ARG A 124 11.91 -15.92 4.34
C ARG A 124 11.95 -15.86 5.86
N ASN A 125 13.15 -15.76 6.45
CA ASN A 125 13.33 -15.65 7.88
C ASN A 125 12.75 -14.34 8.43
N MET A 126 13.02 -13.21 7.79
CA MET A 126 12.43 -11.92 8.18
C MET A 126 10.91 -11.94 8.08
N ARG A 127 10.38 -12.50 6.99
CA ARG A 127 8.93 -12.67 6.81
C ARG A 127 8.31 -13.54 7.91
N LYS A 128 8.97 -14.64 8.25
CA LYS A 128 8.54 -15.56 9.32
C LYS A 128 8.49 -14.81 10.65
N MET A 129 9.56 -14.13 11.02
CA MET A 129 9.64 -13.34 12.24
C MET A 129 8.53 -12.27 12.30
N CYS A 130 8.40 -11.43 11.28
CA CYS A 130 7.37 -10.40 11.25
C CYS A 130 5.95 -10.99 11.41
N THR A 131 5.66 -12.12 10.74
CA THR A 131 4.33 -12.73 10.78
C THR A 131 4.02 -13.36 12.13
N LEU A 132 4.98 -14.04 12.75
CA LEU A 132 4.77 -14.78 13.99
C LEU A 132 4.91 -13.91 15.25
N GLU A 133 5.86 -12.97 15.24
CA GLU A 133 6.22 -12.20 16.43
C GLU A 133 5.56 -10.82 16.47
N LEU A 134 5.42 -10.16 15.31
CA LEU A 134 4.91 -8.78 15.25
C LEU A 134 3.43 -8.70 14.79
N LEU A 135 3.00 -9.57 13.89
CA LEU A 135 1.69 -9.51 13.25
C LEU A 135 0.82 -10.74 13.53
N SER A 136 1.18 -11.53 14.55
CA SER A 136 0.33 -12.62 15.04
C SER A 136 -0.96 -12.08 15.68
N HIS A 137 -2.00 -12.89 15.68
CA HIS A 137 -3.29 -12.53 16.30
C HIS A 137 -3.13 -12.12 17.77
N THR A 138 -2.30 -12.87 18.54
CA THR A 138 -2.00 -12.56 19.94
C THR A 138 -1.35 -11.19 20.08
N LYS A 139 -0.36 -10.89 19.22
CA LYS A 139 0.35 -9.59 19.27
C LYS A 139 -0.55 -8.44 18.87
N ILE A 140 -1.36 -8.59 17.82
CA ILE A 140 -2.35 -7.59 17.40
C ILE A 140 -3.35 -7.31 18.55
N ASN A 141 -3.84 -8.36 19.22
CA ASN A 141 -4.78 -8.22 20.32
C ASN A 141 -4.15 -7.55 21.56
N SER A 142 -2.85 -7.72 21.81
CA SER A 142 -2.19 -7.03 22.93
C SER A 142 -2.21 -5.50 22.82
N PHE A 143 -2.45 -4.96 21.62
CA PHE A 143 -2.60 -3.53 21.39
C PHE A 143 -4.07 -3.06 21.29
N ARG A 144 -5.03 -3.89 21.71
CA ARG A 144 -6.46 -3.54 21.60
C ARG A 144 -6.81 -2.29 22.40
N SER A 145 -6.41 -2.23 23.68
CA SER A 145 -6.70 -1.05 24.53
C SER A 145 -6.08 0.22 23.97
N MET A 146 -4.88 0.13 23.43
CA MET A 146 -4.23 1.25 22.76
C MET A 146 -5.04 1.76 21.55
N ARG A 147 -5.58 0.85 20.72
CA ARG A 147 -6.44 1.25 19.59
C ARG A 147 -7.73 1.88 20.04
N GLU A 148 -8.35 1.36 21.10
CA GLU A 148 -9.54 1.92 21.72
C GLU A 148 -9.29 3.34 22.25
N GLU A 149 -8.18 3.57 22.97
CA GLU A 149 -7.78 4.89 23.47
C GLU A 149 -7.59 5.91 22.34
N GLU A 150 -6.83 5.56 21.28
CA GLU A 150 -6.60 6.48 20.15
C GLU A 150 -7.88 6.82 19.41
N LEU A 151 -8.75 5.84 19.25
CA LEU A 151 -10.03 6.04 18.61
C LEU A 151 -10.95 6.91 19.45
N ASP A 152 -10.92 6.74 20.78
CA ASP A 152 -11.68 7.58 21.70
C ASP A 152 -11.26 9.06 21.65
N ILE A 153 -9.96 9.33 21.49
CA ILE A 153 -9.45 10.69 21.27
C ILE A 153 -10.06 11.28 20.00
N LEU A 154 -10.06 10.54 18.89
CA LEU A 154 -10.66 11.00 17.65
C LEU A 154 -12.17 11.25 17.78
N ILE A 155 -12.92 10.31 18.35
CA ILE A 155 -14.37 10.41 18.48
C ILE A 155 -14.77 11.58 19.40
N ASN A 156 -14.07 11.79 20.51
CA ASN A 156 -14.31 12.91 21.40
C ASN A 156 -14.03 14.26 20.71
N PHE A 157 -12.94 14.37 19.96
CA PHE A 157 -12.64 15.56 19.17
C PHE A 157 -13.77 15.87 18.17
N ILE A 158 -14.23 14.87 17.40
CA ILE A 158 -15.31 15.07 16.42
C ILE A 158 -16.63 15.41 17.13
N ARG A 159 -16.91 14.81 18.30
CA ARG A 159 -18.09 15.11 19.12
C ARG A 159 -18.11 16.57 19.59
N GLU A 160 -16.97 17.10 20.04
CA GLU A 160 -16.84 18.52 20.42
C GLU A 160 -17.13 19.44 19.23
N VAL A 161 -16.60 19.13 18.05
CA VAL A 161 -16.86 19.86 16.81
C VAL A 161 -18.33 19.78 16.39
N ALA A 162 -18.98 18.64 16.61
CA ALA A 162 -20.38 18.41 16.23
C ALA A 162 -21.38 19.27 17.01
N ASN A 163 -21.00 19.85 18.17
CA ASN A 163 -21.91 20.61 19.05
C ASN A 163 -22.48 21.89 18.41
N ASP A 164 -21.76 22.51 17.45
CA ASP A 164 -22.26 23.71 16.76
C ASP A 164 -23.05 23.41 15.49
N GLY A 165 -23.01 22.19 14.99
CA GLY A 165 -23.74 21.71 13.81
C GLY A 165 -23.32 22.34 12.47
N THR A 166 -22.28 23.17 12.46
CA THR A 166 -21.82 23.93 11.28
C THR A 166 -20.34 23.75 10.97
N THR A 167 -19.53 23.47 11.98
CA THR A 167 -18.08 23.31 11.82
C THR A 167 -17.75 22.03 11.05
N THR A 168 -16.84 22.17 10.11
CA THR A 168 -16.37 21.06 9.25
C THR A 168 -15.23 20.29 9.89
N VAL A 169 -15.17 18.99 9.61
CA VAL A 169 -14.05 18.11 9.95
C VAL A 169 -13.36 17.66 8.67
N ASP A 170 -12.04 17.83 8.60
CA ASP A 170 -11.19 17.18 7.62
C ASP A 170 -10.97 15.73 8.03
N ILE A 171 -11.81 14.84 7.50
CA ILE A 171 -11.79 13.39 7.82
C ILE A 171 -10.47 12.77 7.37
N SER A 172 -9.98 13.13 6.19
CA SER A 172 -8.71 12.63 5.64
C SER A 172 -7.54 12.90 6.57
N ALA A 173 -7.38 14.16 7.00
CA ALA A 173 -6.30 14.53 7.91
C ALA A 173 -6.42 13.84 9.27
N LYS A 174 -7.63 13.76 9.84
CA LYS A 174 -7.87 13.16 11.16
C LYS A 174 -7.63 11.65 11.17
N VAL A 175 -8.11 10.94 10.16
CA VAL A 175 -7.88 9.49 10.05
C VAL A 175 -6.41 9.19 9.76
N SER A 176 -5.74 10.02 8.97
CA SER A 176 -4.30 9.90 8.73
C SER A 176 -3.49 10.10 10.03
N THR A 177 -3.87 11.06 10.88
CA THR A 177 -3.23 11.26 12.20
C THR A 177 -3.48 10.07 13.13
N LEU A 178 -4.73 9.60 13.22
CA LEU A 178 -5.09 8.41 14.00
C LEU A 178 -4.24 7.19 13.61
N SER A 179 -4.14 6.93 12.31
CA SER A 179 -3.37 5.80 11.79
C SER A 179 -1.87 5.93 12.10
N ALA A 180 -1.32 7.15 12.02
CA ALA A 180 0.06 7.43 12.38
C ALA A 180 0.32 7.22 13.88
N ASP A 181 -0.55 7.72 14.75
CA ASP A 181 -0.45 7.57 16.20
C ASP A 181 -0.52 6.10 16.63
N MET A 182 -1.49 5.35 16.10
CA MET A 182 -1.59 3.90 16.34
C MET A 182 -0.31 3.16 15.90
N SER A 183 0.21 3.49 14.72
CA SER A 183 1.41 2.87 14.16
C SER A 183 2.65 3.17 15.01
N CYS A 184 2.84 4.43 15.41
CA CYS A 184 3.94 4.82 16.28
C CYS A 184 3.88 4.12 17.65
N ARG A 185 2.69 4.04 18.24
CA ARG A 185 2.51 3.35 19.54
C ARG A 185 2.76 1.85 19.44
N MET A 186 2.39 1.19 18.34
CA MET A 186 2.70 -0.23 18.13
C MET A 186 4.17 -0.49 17.88
N VAL A 187 4.82 0.38 17.10
CA VAL A 187 6.22 0.17 16.69
C VAL A 187 7.20 0.64 17.76
N PHE A 188 6.94 1.79 18.41
CA PHE A 188 7.88 2.49 19.30
C PHE A 188 7.38 2.63 20.75
N GLY A 189 6.18 2.14 21.07
CA GLY A 189 5.57 2.28 22.39
C GLY A 189 5.08 3.70 22.74
N LYS A 190 5.30 4.70 21.88
CA LYS A 190 4.94 6.11 22.12
C LYS A 190 4.58 6.83 20.82
N LYS A 191 3.91 7.98 20.96
CA LYS A 191 3.66 8.90 19.83
C LYS A 191 4.90 9.76 19.59
N TYR A 192 5.14 10.10 18.34
CA TYR A 192 6.12 11.10 17.95
C TYR A 192 5.39 12.30 17.36
N MET A 193 5.53 13.45 18.03
CA MET A 193 4.97 14.72 17.55
C MET A 193 5.82 15.26 16.39
N ASP A 194 5.20 16.08 15.56
CA ASP A 194 5.82 16.65 14.34
C ASP A 194 7.16 17.40 14.60
N LYS A 195 7.46 17.75 15.85
CA LYS A 195 8.68 18.48 16.23
C LYS A 195 9.89 17.59 16.56
N ASP A 196 9.70 16.27 16.61
CA ASP A 196 10.74 15.37 17.14
C ASP A 196 11.76 14.91 16.08
N LEU A 197 11.53 15.19 14.79
CA LEU A 197 12.33 14.58 13.74
C LEU A 197 13.04 15.56 12.80
N ASP A 198 12.59 16.75 12.66
CA ASP A 198 13.17 17.81 11.79
C ASP A 198 12.13 18.94 11.69
N GLU A 199 12.47 20.04 11.04
CA GLU A 199 11.53 21.14 10.73
C GLU A 199 10.27 20.67 9.97
N LYS A 200 10.32 19.49 9.32
CA LYS A 200 9.24 18.90 8.52
C LYS A 200 8.27 17.97 9.27
N GLY A 201 8.62 17.50 10.46
CA GLY A 201 7.82 16.53 11.23
C GLY A 201 7.87 15.07 10.74
N PHE A 202 7.67 14.11 11.64
CA PHE A 202 7.81 12.67 11.40
C PHE A 202 6.93 12.15 10.27
N LYS A 203 5.65 12.49 10.28
CA LYS A 203 4.66 12.04 9.29
C LYS A 203 5.05 12.45 7.87
N SER A 204 5.47 13.70 7.68
CA SER A 204 5.83 14.22 6.37
C SER A 204 7.10 13.57 5.81
N VAL A 205 8.05 13.19 6.67
CA VAL A 205 9.27 12.46 6.26
C VAL A 205 8.94 11.04 5.79
N ILE A 206 8.05 10.32 6.49
CA ILE A 206 7.55 9.01 6.03
C ILE A 206 6.84 9.14 4.69
N GLN A 207 5.93 10.11 4.55
CA GLN A 207 5.19 10.35 3.31
C GLN A 207 6.13 10.72 2.15
N GLU A 208 7.15 11.55 2.39
CA GLU A 208 8.17 11.84 1.37
C GLU A 208 8.94 10.57 0.95
N GLY A 209 9.30 9.72 1.91
CA GLY A 209 9.94 8.43 1.63
C GLY A 209 9.05 7.52 0.75
N MET A 210 7.77 7.44 1.05
CA MET A 210 6.80 6.67 0.24
C MET A 210 6.59 7.28 -1.15
N HIS A 211 6.49 8.61 -1.25
CA HIS A 211 6.41 9.31 -2.52
C HIS A 211 7.64 9.04 -3.39
N LEU A 212 8.84 9.12 -2.83
CA LEU A 212 10.09 8.80 -3.53
C LEU A 212 10.15 7.33 -3.98
N ALA A 213 9.64 6.40 -3.16
CA ALA A 213 9.58 4.98 -3.51
C ALA A 213 8.59 4.70 -4.66
N ALA A 214 7.53 5.50 -4.79
CA ALA A 214 6.54 5.40 -5.87
C ALA A 214 6.99 6.13 -7.16
N THR A 215 7.80 7.19 -7.03
CA THR A 215 8.19 8.03 -8.15
C THR A 215 9.13 7.28 -9.10
N PRO A 216 8.81 7.17 -10.40
CA PRO A 216 9.65 6.50 -11.36
C PRO A 216 11.00 7.19 -11.50
N ASN A 217 12.07 6.54 -11.04
CA ASN A 217 13.43 6.99 -11.26
C ASN A 217 13.93 6.47 -12.62
N ILE A 218 14.29 7.36 -13.52
CA ILE A 218 14.80 7.00 -14.87
C ILE A 218 16.02 6.09 -14.77
N GLY A 219 16.85 6.25 -13.74
CA GLY A 219 18.00 5.39 -13.48
C GLY A 219 17.64 3.92 -13.29
N ASP A 220 16.47 3.61 -12.72
CA ASP A 220 15.98 2.23 -12.55
C ASP A 220 15.55 1.57 -13.88
N TYR A 221 15.31 2.38 -14.91
CA TYR A 221 14.89 1.92 -16.24
C TYR A 221 16.00 2.02 -17.29
N ILE A 222 16.93 2.94 -17.11
CA ILE A 222 18.09 3.16 -17.99
C ILE A 222 19.35 3.25 -17.12
N PRO A 223 19.90 2.09 -16.66
CA PRO A 223 20.98 2.06 -15.65
C PRO A 223 22.25 2.84 -16.05
N TYR A 224 22.52 3.00 -17.34
CA TYR A 224 23.70 3.75 -17.80
C TYR A 224 23.70 5.23 -17.45
N ILE A 225 22.52 5.83 -17.21
CA ILE A 225 22.38 7.25 -16.81
C ILE A 225 22.10 7.41 -15.31
N ALA A 226 21.93 6.32 -14.56
CA ALA A 226 21.67 6.36 -13.12
C ALA A 226 22.70 7.21 -12.35
N PRO A 227 24.02 7.14 -12.64
CA PRO A 227 25.02 7.97 -11.93
C PRO A 227 24.84 9.49 -12.12
N LEU A 228 24.14 9.91 -13.17
CA LEU A 228 23.92 11.33 -13.46
C LEU A 228 22.80 11.95 -12.61
N ASP A 229 21.95 11.12 -12.00
CA ASP A 229 20.80 11.53 -11.17
C ASP A 229 20.02 12.73 -11.77
N LEU A 230 19.63 12.60 -13.05
CA LEU A 230 19.03 13.71 -13.82
C LEU A 230 17.76 14.29 -13.21
N GLN A 231 17.04 13.51 -12.40
CA GLN A 231 15.84 13.94 -11.68
C GLN A 231 16.12 14.43 -10.25
N GLY A 232 17.34 14.27 -9.74
CA GLY A 232 17.71 14.57 -8.36
C GLY A 232 17.09 13.64 -7.31
N LEU A 233 16.41 12.56 -7.77
CA LEU A 233 15.68 11.65 -6.89
C LEU A 233 16.62 10.83 -6.02
N THR A 234 17.73 10.33 -6.56
CA THR A 234 18.70 9.54 -5.80
C THR A 234 19.32 10.35 -4.67
N ARG A 235 19.61 11.64 -4.90
CA ARG A 235 20.07 12.54 -3.83
C ARG A 235 19.03 12.71 -2.73
N ARG A 236 17.75 12.92 -3.09
CA ARG A 236 16.65 13.04 -2.12
C ARG A 236 16.47 11.73 -1.33
N MET A 237 16.51 10.57 -2.00
CA MET A 237 16.43 9.24 -1.36
C MET A 237 17.56 9.04 -0.34
N LYS A 238 18.80 9.45 -0.65
CA LYS A 238 19.93 9.41 0.30
C LYS A 238 19.70 10.29 1.50
N THR A 239 19.17 11.50 1.30
CA THR A 239 18.86 12.44 2.40
C THR A 239 17.79 11.84 3.32
N ILE A 240 16.68 11.36 2.78
CA ILE A 240 15.61 10.73 3.56
C ILE A 240 16.11 9.46 4.25
N GLY A 241 16.88 8.61 3.56
CA GLY A 241 17.48 7.42 4.15
C GLY A 241 18.37 7.71 5.35
N LYS A 242 19.15 8.83 5.29
CA LYS A 242 19.95 9.28 6.43
C LYS A 242 19.07 9.75 7.60
N ILE A 243 18.02 10.52 7.33
CA ILE A 243 17.09 10.97 8.38
C ILE A 243 16.46 9.76 9.07
N PHE A 244 16.03 8.75 8.32
CA PHE A 244 15.51 7.51 8.90
C PHE A 244 16.56 6.77 9.71
N ASP A 245 17.79 6.69 9.20
CA ASP A 245 18.88 5.99 9.90
C ASP A 245 19.19 6.63 11.25
N ASP A 246 19.38 7.95 11.28
CA ASP A 246 19.67 8.71 12.49
C ASP A 246 18.52 8.62 13.51
N PHE A 247 17.29 8.72 13.04
CA PHE A 247 16.10 8.65 13.91
C PHE A 247 15.88 7.26 14.51
N PHE A 248 15.94 6.21 13.67
CA PHE A 248 15.73 4.85 14.18
C PHE A 248 16.87 4.39 15.06
N GLU A 249 18.11 4.84 14.84
CA GLU A 249 19.23 4.57 15.74
C GLU A 249 18.95 5.15 17.13
N LYS A 250 18.49 6.40 17.19
CA LYS A 250 18.10 7.03 18.46
C LYS A 250 17.01 6.23 19.19
N ILE A 251 15.98 5.78 18.46
CA ILE A 251 14.90 4.96 19.06
C ILE A 251 15.43 3.65 19.61
N ILE A 252 16.28 2.94 18.86
CA ILE A 252 16.90 1.69 19.29
C ILE A 252 17.73 1.92 20.57
N ASP A 253 18.52 2.99 20.63
CA ASP A 253 19.33 3.33 21.80
C ASP A 253 18.45 3.67 23.02
N GLU A 254 17.36 4.41 22.84
CA GLU A 254 16.39 4.69 23.90
C GLU A 254 15.77 3.40 24.48
N HIS A 255 15.44 2.42 23.65
CA HIS A 255 14.89 1.13 24.09
C HIS A 255 15.92 0.28 24.82
N ILE A 256 17.18 0.31 24.39
CA ILE A 256 18.28 -0.41 25.06
C ILE A 256 18.57 0.18 26.46
N GLN A 257 18.47 1.53 26.58
CA GLN A 257 18.74 2.24 27.82
C GLN A 257 17.57 2.22 28.81
N SER A 258 16.35 1.95 28.35
CA SER A 258 15.18 1.94 29.23
C SER A 258 15.16 0.65 30.09
N ASP A 259 15.31 0.82 31.42
CA ASP A 259 15.27 -0.28 32.40
C ASP A 259 13.85 -0.80 32.72
N ASN A 260 12.80 -0.17 32.16
CA ASN A 260 11.40 -0.47 32.50
C ASN A 260 10.84 -1.64 31.68
N LYS A 261 11.27 -2.86 31.98
CA LYS A 261 10.93 -4.06 31.19
C LYS A 261 9.76 -4.90 31.72
N ASP A 262 9.26 -4.66 32.93
CA ASP A 262 8.42 -5.67 33.60
C ASP A 262 6.90 -5.46 33.56
N ASP A 263 6.36 -4.31 33.12
CA ASP A 263 4.91 -4.05 33.25
C ASP A 263 4.21 -3.44 32.00
N LYS A 264 4.90 -3.31 30.85
CA LYS A 264 4.31 -2.76 29.62
C LYS A 264 4.20 -3.80 28.52
N THR A 265 3.13 -3.70 27.72
CA THR A 265 3.03 -4.42 26.45
C THR A 265 4.26 -4.09 25.59
N LYS A 266 5.13 -5.09 25.35
CA LYS A 266 6.32 -4.92 24.50
C LYS A 266 5.90 -4.40 23.13
N ASP A 267 6.48 -3.31 22.68
CA ASP A 267 6.31 -2.82 21.32
C ASP A 267 7.10 -3.65 20.28
N PHE A 268 7.09 -3.26 19.02
CA PHE A 268 7.77 -4.04 17.97
C PHE A 268 9.29 -3.95 18.09
N VAL A 269 9.83 -2.81 18.51
CA VAL A 269 11.29 -2.64 18.74
C VAL A 269 11.75 -3.52 19.87
N ASP A 270 11.03 -3.56 21.01
CA ASP A 270 11.33 -4.43 22.13
C ASP A 270 11.37 -5.93 21.74
N VAL A 271 10.38 -6.36 20.92
CA VAL A 271 10.32 -7.73 20.42
C VAL A 271 11.54 -8.06 19.57
N MET A 272 11.89 -7.17 18.63
CA MET A 272 13.04 -7.38 17.73
C MET A 272 14.38 -7.35 18.48
N LEU A 273 14.53 -6.46 19.45
CA LEU A 273 15.73 -6.39 20.29
C LEU A 273 15.94 -7.67 21.09
N GLY A 274 14.88 -8.36 21.49
CA GLY A 274 14.95 -9.66 22.15
C GLY A 274 15.65 -10.76 21.33
N PHE A 275 15.77 -10.59 20.01
CA PHE A 275 16.46 -11.54 19.11
C PHE A 275 17.93 -11.16 18.82
N VAL A 276 18.36 -9.96 19.20
CA VAL A 276 19.74 -9.49 18.94
C VAL A 276 20.74 -10.22 19.84
N GLY A 277 21.78 -10.80 19.24
CA GLY A 277 22.88 -11.43 19.98
C GLY A 277 22.57 -12.79 20.61
N THR A 278 21.37 -13.34 20.46
CA THR A 278 21.03 -14.67 20.95
C THR A 278 21.54 -15.72 19.99
N GLN A 279 22.50 -16.54 20.42
CA GLN A 279 23.08 -17.63 19.60
C GLN A 279 22.07 -18.73 19.24
N GLU A 280 21.04 -18.90 20.04
CA GLU A 280 19.96 -19.88 19.86
C GLU A 280 18.80 -19.34 19.00
N SER A 281 18.81 -18.04 18.65
CA SER A 281 17.75 -17.45 17.82
C SER A 281 17.79 -17.98 16.41
N GLU A 282 16.67 -18.50 15.94
CA GLU A 282 16.45 -18.83 14.51
C GLU A 282 16.61 -17.60 13.61
N TYR A 283 16.44 -16.39 14.17
CA TYR A 283 16.49 -15.12 13.48
C TYR A 283 17.81 -14.41 13.76
N ARG A 284 18.64 -14.25 12.72
CA ARG A 284 19.84 -13.40 12.82
C ARG A 284 19.45 -11.96 12.56
N ILE A 285 19.26 -11.18 13.62
CA ILE A 285 18.82 -9.79 13.56
C ILE A 285 19.94 -8.87 14.02
N GLU A 286 20.22 -7.86 13.21
CA GLU A 286 21.15 -6.76 13.48
C GLU A 286 20.38 -5.42 13.41
N ARG A 287 20.97 -4.33 13.91
CA ARG A 287 20.34 -3.00 13.89
C ARG A 287 19.81 -2.58 12.50
N PRO A 288 20.54 -2.77 11.37
CA PRO A 288 19.98 -2.43 10.04
C PRO A 288 18.71 -3.23 9.68
N ASN A 289 18.57 -4.46 10.17
CA ASN A 289 17.36 -5.25 9.96
C ASN A 289 16.18 -4.68 10.77
N ILE A 290 16.43 -4.31 12.04
CA ILE A 290 15.43 -3.67 12.89
C ILE A 290 14.94 -2.39 12.25
N LYS A 291 15.84 -1.49 11.83
CA LYS A 291 15.48 -0.23 11.15
C LYS A 291 14.65 -0.46 9.89
N ALA A 292 15.05 -1.42 9.06
CA ALA A 292 14.33 -1.75 7.84
C ALA A 292 12.91 -2.28 8.10
N ILE A 293 12.72 -3.08 9.15
CA ILE A 293 11.41 -3.60 9.55
C ILE A 293 10.58 -2.50 10.25
N MET A 294 11.19 -1.64 11.09
CA MET A 294 10.51 -0.47 11.64
C MET A 294 9.88 0.38 10.54
N LEU A 295 10.66 0.68 9.49
CA LEU A 295 10.15 1.43 8.34
C LEU A 295 9.01 0.70 7.63
N ASP A 296 9.12 -0.61 7.39
CA ASP A 296 8.04 -1.41 6.78
C ASP A 296 6.75 -1.36 7.61
N MET A 297 6.87 -1.49 8.95
CA MET A 297 5.70 -1.47 9.83
C MET A 297 5.02 -0.11 9.85
N LEU A 298 5.79 0.98 9.86
CA LEU A 298 5.25 2.34 9.80
C LEU A 298 4.64 2.65 8.43
N ALA A 299 5.43 2.55 7.36
CA ALA A 299 4.97 2.88 6.01
C ALA A 299 3.79 1.99 5.58
N GLY A 300 3.83 0.71 5.97
CA GLY A 300 2.76 -0.24 5.64
C GLY A 300 1.44 0.00 6.40
N SER A 301 1.47 0.57 7.61
CA SER A 301 0.28 0.75 8.44
C SER A 301 -0.29 2.17 8.40
N MET A 302 0.53 3.20 8.28
CA MET A 302 0.08 4.60 8.38
C MET A 302 -0.87 5.01 7.26
N ASP A 303 -0.42 4.97 6.02
CA ASP A 303 -1.19 5.50 4.90
C ASP A 303 -2.23 4.52 4.36
N THR A 304 -1.96 3.21 4.40
CA THR A 304 -2.86 2.22 3.78
C THR A 304 -4.21 2.14 4.49
N SER A 305 -4.20 2.10 5.83
CA SER A 305 -5.43 2.06 6.62
C SER A 305 -6.20 3.37 6.51
N ALA A 306 -5.49 4.51 6.57
CA ALA A 306 -6.10 5.83 6.42
C ALA A 306 -6.78 5.99 5.06
N THR A 307 -6.09 5.67 3.97
CA THR A 307 -6.64 5.69 2.60
C THR A 307 -7.88 4.80 2.48
N SER A 308 -7.86 3.60 3.07
CA SER A 308 -9.01 2.70 3.03
C SER A 308 -10.23 3.27 3.75
N VAL A 309 -10.04 3.89 4.92
CA VAL A 309 -11.11 4.54 5.69
C VAL A 309 -11.65 5.76 4.94
N GLU A 310 -10.77 6.59 4.40
CA GLU A 310 -11.13 7.77 3.62
C GLU A 310 -12.05 7.40 2.44
N TRP A 311 -11.67 6.39 1.64
CA TRP A 311 -12.48 5.91 0.53
C TRP A 311 -13.81 5.29 0.99
N ALA A 312 -13.79 4.51 2.08
CA ALA A 312 -15.01 3.91 2.61
C ALA A 312 -16.03 4.97 3.05
N ILE A 313 -15.60 6.02 3.77
CA ILE A 313 -16.48 7.12 4.18
C ILE A 313 -16.93 7.93 2.95
N SER A 314 -16.06 8.16 1.96
CA SER A 314 -16.40 8.85 0.72
C SER A 314 -17.51 8.11 -0.04
N GLU A 315 -17.37 6.79 -0.21
CA GLU A 315 -18.40 5.98 -0.87
C GLU A 315 -19.71 5.92 -0.07
N LEU A 316 -19.64 5.87 1.24
CA LEU A 316 -20.84 5.92 2.09
C LEU A 316 -21.57 7.27 1.99
N LEU A 317 -20.85 8.40 1.93
CA LEU A 317 -21.43 9.73 1.70
C LEU A 317 -22.04 9.85 0.30
N ARG A 318 -21.39 9.28 -0.70
CA ARG A 318 -21.88 9.25 -2.09
C ARG A 318 -23.09 8.33 -2.27
N ASN A 319 -23.25 7.33 -1.40
CA ASN A 319 -24.31 6.33 -1.46
C ASN A 319 -25.17 6.33 -0.19
N PRO A 320 -26.09 7.31 0.04
CA PRO A 320 -26.87 7.43 1.27
C PRO A 320 -27.71 6.19 1.62
N ARG A 321 -28.14 5.41 0.60
CA ARG A 321 -28.83 4.14 0.81
C ARG A 321 -27.95 3.15 1.56
N VAL A 322 -26.69 3.03 1.14
CA VAL A 322 -25.72 2.12 1.77
C VAL A 322 -25.38 2.61 3.17
N MET A 323 -25.12 3.91 3.34
CA MET A 323 -24.90 4.53 4.66
C MET A 323 -25.99 4.17 5.66
N LYS A 324 -27.26 4.38 5.29
CA LYS A 324 -28.42 4.04 6.15
C LYS A 324 -28.50 2.57 6.51
N LYS A 325 -28.13 1.67 5.60
CA LYS A 325 -28.12 0.22 5.90
C LYS A 325 -27.03 -0.13 6.92
N VAL A 326 -25.82 0.43 6.78
CA VAL A 326 -24.74 0.24 7.77
C VAL A 326 -25.16 0.79 9.12
N GLN A 327 -25.73 2.01 9.17
CA GLN A 327 -26.24 2.62 10.39
C GLN A 327 -27.31 1.75 11.06
N LYS A 328 -28.22 1.19 10.27
CA LYS A 328 -29.28 0.32 10.78
C LYS A 328 -28.72 -0.99 11.36
N GLU A 329 -27.73 -1.60 10.72
CA GLU A 329 -27.04 -2.78 11.25
C GLU A 329 -26.35 -2.45 12.59
N LEU A 330 -25.64 -1.32 12.66
CA LEU A 330 -24.98 -0.85 13.88
C LEU A 330 -25.98 -0.59 15.01
N GLU A 331 -27.12 0.00 14.72
CA GLU A 331 -28.20 0.20 15.71
C GLU A 331 -28.74 -1.13 16.26
N ILE A 332 -28.89 -2.13 15.42
CA ILE A 332 -29.40 -3.45 15.83
C ILE A 332 -28.36 -4.20 16.66
N VAL A 333 -27.09 -4.21 16.24
CA VAL A 333 -26.03 -5.03 16.85
C VAL A 333 -25.45 -4.36 18.11
N VAL A 334 -25.25 -3.03 18.07
CA VAL A 334 -24.57 -2.27 19.13
C VAL A 334 -25.54 -1.48 19.99
N GLY A 335 -26.60 -0.92 19.40
CA GLY A 335 -27.50 0.04 20.04
C GLY A 335 -26.91 1.44 20.05
N LEU A 336 -27.70 2.46 20.44
CA LEU A 336 -27.29 3.88 20.42
C LEU A 336 -26.77 4.39 21.77
N LYS A 337 -26.57 3.52 22.76
CA LYS A 337 -26.11 3.91 24.11
C LYS A 337 -24.60 3.74 24.34
N ARG A 338 -23.89 3.09 23.44
CA ARG A 338 -22.45 2.84 23.55
C ARG A 338 -21.74 2.92 22.21
N LYS A 339 -20.46 3.10 22.25
CA LYS A 339 -19.57 3.01 21.08
C LYS A 339 -19.39 1.55 20.64
N VAL A 340 -18.96 1.34 19.40
CA VAL A 340 -18.57 0.03 18.86
C VAL A 340 -17.29 -0.44 19.54
N VAL A 341 -17.18 -1.73 19.83
CA VAL A 341 -15.91 -2.38 20.27
C VAL A 341 -15.49 -3.46 19.29
N GLU A 342 -14.22 -3.86 19.32
CA GLU A 342 -13.69 -4.84 18.35
C GLU A 342 -14.46 -6.17 18.32
N SER A 343 -15.04 -6.60 19.46
CA SER A 343 -15.83 -7.82 19.53
C SER A 343 -17.21 -7.72 18.85
N ASP A 344 -17.66 -6.54 18.48
CA ASP A 344 -18.89 -6.38 17.71
C ASP A 344 -18.67 -6.62 16.22
N LEU A 345 -17.42 -6.42 15.72
CA LEU A 345 -17.10 -6.42 14.30
C LEU A 345 -17.49 -7.73 13.59
N ASP A 346 -17.39 -8.86 14.26
CA ASP A 346 -17.72 -10.16 13.68
C ASP A 346 -19.23 -10.38 13.46
N LYS A 347 -20.08 -9.48 14.00
CA LYS A 347 -21.54 -9.48 13.84
C LYS A 347 -22.03 -8.44 12.82
N LEU A 348 -21.12 -7.65 12.24
CA LEU A 348 -21.42 -6.57 11.31
C LEU A 348 -21.22 -7.06 9.85
N GLU A 349 -22.14 -7.89 9.38
CA GLU A 349 -22.02 -8.55 8.07
C GLU A 349 -22.12 -7.57 6.90
N TYR A 350 -23.04 -6.61 6.97
CA TYR A 350 -23.23 -5.63 5.92
C TYR A 350 -22.05 -4.61 5.86
N LEU A 351 -21.53 -4.23 7.02
CA LEU A 351 -20.29 -3.43 7.09
C LEU A 351 -19.12 -4.21 6.43
N ASP A 352 -19.01 -5.51 6.66
CA ASP A 352 -17.96 -6.33 6.02
C ASP A 352 -18.10 -6.31 4.48
N MET A 353 -19.31 -6.40 3.96
CA MET A 353 -19.59 -6.27 2.52
C MET A 353 -19.19 -4.89 1.99
N VAL A 354 -19.47 -3.82 2.74
CA VAL A 354 -19.08 -2.44 2.41
C VAL A 354 -17.55 -2.31 2.34
N ILE A 355 -16.83 -2.85 3.31
CA ILE A 355 -15.37 -2.81 3.33
C ILE A 355 -14.77 -3.63 2.18
N LYS A 356 -15.32 -4.79 1.87
CA LYS A 356 -14.90 -5.59 0.71
C LYS A 356 -15.11 -4.82 -0.60
N GLU A 357 -16.28 -4.21 -0.79
CA GLU A 357 -16.57 -3.44 -1.99
C GLU A 357 -15.68 -2.20 -2.11
N ASN A 358 -15.38 -1.55 -0.98
CA ASN A 358 -14.42 -0.46 -0.94
C ASN A 358 -13.02 -0.92 -1.42
N PHE A 359 -12.52 -2.03 -0.91
CA PHE A 359 -11.22 -2.58 -1.36
C PHE A 359 -11.22 -2.99 -2.83
N ARG A 360 -12.36 -3.48 -3.34
CA ARG A 360 -12.50 -3.86 -4.76
C ARG A 360 -12.42 -2.63 -5.66
N LEU A 361 -13.18 -1.59 -5.32
CA LEU A 361 -13.33 -0.41 -6.14
C LEU A 361 -12.16 0.58 -5.94
N HIS A 362 -11.62 0.67 -4.73
CA HIS A 362 -10.50 1.55 -4.38
C HIS A 362 -9.33 0.75 -3.80
N PRO A 363 -8.65 -0.08 -4.62
CA PRO A 363 -7.47 -0.80 -4.15
C PRO A 363 -6.39 0.18 -3.76
N VAL A 364 -5.98 0.14 -2.49
CA VAL A 364 -4.96 1.06 -1.94
C VAL A 364 -3.64 0.99 -2.70
N ALA A 365 -3.25 -0.20 -3.16
CA ALA A 365 -2.07 -0.42 -3.99
C ALA A 365 -2.48 -0.93 -5.38
N PRO A 366 -2.86 -0.05 -6.33
CA PRO A 366 -3.51 -0.43 -7.59
C PRO A 366 -2.65 -1.30 -8.50
N LEU A 367 -1.32 -1.18 -8.42
CA LEU A 367 -0.36 -1.96 -9.19
C LEU A 367 0.39 -3.00 -8.36
N LEU A 368 0.03 -3.16 -7.08
CA LEU A 368 0.79 -3.88 -6.07
C LEU A 368 2.27 -3.43 -6.06
N ILE A 369 3.12 -4.10 -5.27
CA ILE A 369 4.57 -3.87 -5.37
C ILE A 369 5.12 -4.76 -6.49
N PRO A 370 5.87 -4.23 -7.47
CA PRO A 370 6.37 -5.01 -8.60
C PRO A 370 7.16 -6.24 -8.18
N HIS A 371 6.93 -7.35 -8.90
CA HIS A 371 7.69 -8.59 -8.76
C HIS A 371 8.83 -8.64 -9.78
N GLN A 372 9.76 -9.58 -9.60
CA GLN A 372 10.82 -9.90 -10.57
C GLN A 372 10.95 -11.40 -10.76
N SER A 373 11.12 -11.83 -12.03
CA SER A 373 11.37 -13.24 -12.33
C SER A 373 12.79 -13.65 -11.93
N LEU A 374 12.90 -14.77 -11.21
CA LEU A 374 14.17 -15.35 -10.77
C LEU A 374 14.87 -16.14 -11.89
N GLU A 375 14.11 -16.66 -12.83
CA GLU A 375 14.59 -17.48 -13.95
C GLU A 375 13.72 -17.29 -15.20
N ASP A 376 14.14 -17.84 -16.32
CA ASP A 376 13.33 -17.95 -17.54
C ASP A 376 12.13 -18.86 -17.27
N CYS A 377 10.94 -18.46 -17.68
CA CYS A 377 9.72 -19.22 -17.44
C CYS A 377 8.78 -19.18 -18.64
N MET A 378 8.06 -20.27 -18.86
CA MET A 378 6.92 -20.31 -19.78
C MET A 378 5.63 -20.12 -18.95
N VAL A 379 4.85 -19.11 -19.30
CA VAL A 379 3.52 -18.90 -18.76
C VAL A 379 2.53 -18.99 -19.91
N GLU A 380 1.72 -20.05 -19.92
CA GLU A 380 0.98 -20.47 -21.11
C GLU A 380 1.92 -20.58 -22.33
N ASP A 381 1.59 -19.95 -23.45
CA ASP A 381 2.39 -19.94 -24.68
C ASP A 381 3.46 -18.85 -24.71
N PHE A 382 3.64 -18.11 -23.62
CA PHE A 382 4.54 -16.95 -23.58
C PHE A 382 5.81 -17.23 -22.81
N PHE A 383 6.92 -16.84 -23.40
CA PHE A 383 8.21 -16.85 -22.74
C PHE A 383 8.41 -15.58 -21.91
N ILE A 384 8.72 -15.73 -20.64
CA ILE A 384 9.05 -14.65 -19.71
C ILE A 384 10.53 -14.74 -19.37
N PRO A 385 11.34 -13.78 -19.82
CA PRO A 385 12.77 -13.77 -19.52
C PRO A 385 13.08 -13.61 -18.04
N LYS A 386 14.16 -14.19 -17.57
CA LYS A 386 14.77 -13.91 -16.26
C LYS A 386 14.98 -12.41 -16.08
N LYS A 387 14.80 -11.92 -14.84
CA LYS A 387 14.87 -10.51 -14.45
C LYS A 387 13.80 -9.59 -15.08
N SER A 388 12.77 -10.17 -15.70
CA SER A 388 11.60 -9.38 -16.09
C SER A 388 10.93 -8.81 -14.86
N ARG A 389 10.61 -7.50 -14.88
CA ARG A 389 9.71 -6.89 -13.91
C ARG A 389 8.29 -7.38 -14.19
N VAL A 390 7.53 -7.71 -13.15
CA VAL A 390 6.13 -8.11 -13.29
C VAL A 390 5.28 -7.16 -12.47
N ILE A 391 4.33 -6.50 -13.11
CA ILE A 391 3.36 -5.58 -12.52
C ILE A 391 1.99 -6.25 -12.59
N VAL A 392 1.36 -6.46 -11.44
CA VAL A 392 -0.02 -6.93 -11.36
C VAL A 392 -0.92 -5.72 -11.18
N ASN A 393 -1.71 -5.41 -12.19
CA ASN A 393 -2.68 -4.33 -12.15
C ASN A 393 -3.95 -4.81 -11.39
N ALA A 394 -3.87 -4.79 -10.05
CA ALA A 394 -4.96 -5.19 -9.18
C ALA A 394 -6.22 -4.35 -9.40
N TRP A 395 -6.07 -3.06 -9.72
CA TRP A 395 -7.16 -2.18 -10.09
C TRP A 395 -7.95 -2.71 -11.31
N SER A 396 -7.23 -3.18 -12.34
CA SER A 396 -7.84 -3.79 -13.53
C SER A 396 -8.45 -5.16 -13.22
N VAL A 397 -7.74 -5.99 -12.46
CA VAL A 397 -8.18 -7.34 -12.06
C VAL A 397 -9.50 -7.29 -11.29
N MET A 398 -9.62 -6.37 -10.33
CA MET A 398 -10.81 -6.22 -9.50
C MET A 398 -11.96 -5.46 -10.17
N ARG A 399 -11.76 -5.04 -11.42
CA ARG A 399 -12.79 -4.43 -12.30
C ARG A 399 -13.07 -5.26 -13.55
N ASP A 400 -12.61 -6.51 -13.60
CA ASP A 400 -12.85 -7.38 -14.77
C ASP A 400 -14.35 -7.65 -14.93
N PRO A 401 -14.97 -7.24 -16.06
CA PRO A 401 -16.41 -7.42 -16.29
C PRO A 401 -16.82 -8.88 -16.44
N ASN A 402 -15.87 -9.80 -16.68
CA ASN A 402 -16.15 -11.24 -16.69
C ASN A 402 -16.28 -11.82 -15.27
N ALA A 403 -15.74 -11.14 -14.28
CA ALA A 403 -15.79 -11.54 -12.89
C ALA A 403 -16.84 -10.76 -12.08
N TRP A 404 -17.10 -9.51 -12.45
CA TRP A 404 -17.94 -8.59 -11.70
C TRP A 404 -19.01 -7.94 -12.58
N THR A 405 -20.28 -8.12 -12.23
CA THR A 405 -21.40 -7.37 -12.86
C THR A 405 -21.32 -5.90 -12.42
N ASP A 406 -21.51 -4.97 -13.36
CA ASP A 406 -21.40 -3.52 -13.13
C ASP A 406 -20.13 -3.16 -12.31
N PRO A 407 -18.92 -3.44 -12.83
CA PRO A 407 -17.67 -3.36 -12.07
C PRO A 407 -17.34 -1.96 -11.54
N GLU A 408 -17.86 -0.90 -12.16
CA GLU A 408 -17.63 0.49 -11.74
C GLU A 408 -18.64 1.00 -10.70
N LYS A 409 -19.67 0.20 -10.39
CA LYS A 409 -20.70 0.57 -9.41
C LYS A 409 -20.31 0.12 -8.00
N PHE A 410 -20.40 1.02 -7.02
CA PHE A 410 -20.29 0.68 -5.61
C PHE A 410 -21.55 -0.07 -5.17
N TRP A 411 -21.43 -1.38 -5.00
CA TRP A 411 -22.55 -2.28 -4.73
C TRP A 411 -22.14 -3.38 -3.73
N PRO A 412 -22.19 -3.12 -2.41
CA PRO A 412 -21.78 -4.08 -1.38
C PRO A 412 -22.51 -5.42 -1.43
N GLU A 413 -23.79 -5.40 -1.83
CA GLU A 413 -24.62 -6.59 -1.90
C GLU A 413 -24.13 -7.64 -2.92
N ARG A 414 -23.13 -7.31 -3.77
CA ARG A 414 -22.46 -8.33 -4.61
C ARG A 414 -21.72 -9.39 -3.81
N PHE A 415 -21.41 -9.11 -2.56
CA PHE A 415 -20.78 -10.05 -1.63
C PHE A 415 -21.77 -10.85 -0.78
N GLU A 416 -23.07 -10.56 -0.88
CA GLU A 416 -24.09 -11.29 -0.15
C GLU A 416 -24.12 -12.77 -0.57
N GLY A 417 -24.06 -13.69 0.41
CA GLY A 417 -23.97 -15.14 0.16
C GLY A 417 -22.68 -15.61 -0.53
N SER A 418 -21.68 -14.72 -0.69
CA SER A 418 -20.40 -15.04 -1.32
C SER A 418 -19.35 -15.46 -0.28
N ASN A 419 -18.55 -16.47 -0.62
CA ASN A 419 -17.40 -16.90 0.18
C ASN A 419 -16.10 -16.15 -0.20
N ILE A 420 -16.16 -15.14 -1.07
CA ILE A 420 -15.00 -14.36 -1.49
C ILE A 420 -14.43 -13.59 -0.29
N ASP A 421 -13.15 -13.82 0.00
CA ASP A 421 -12.44 -13.20 1.10
C ASP A 421 -11.22 -12.39 0.62
N VAL A 422 -10.66 -11.59 1.52
CA VAL A 422 -9.50 -10.72 1.25
C VAL A 422 -8.15 -11.47 1.23
N LYS A 423 -8.12 -12.79 1.47
CA LYS A 423 -6.89 -13.56 1.69
C LYS A 423 -6.15 -13.91 0.40
N GLY A 424 -6.63 -13.42 -0.74
CA GLY A 424 -5.98 -13.61 -2.04
C GLY A 424 -6.10 -15.04 -2.59
N ARG A 425 -7.16 -15.78 -2.22
CA ARG A 425 -7.49 -17.10 -2.77
C ARG A 425 -8.35 -16.99 -4.02
N ASP A 426 -9.20 -15.96 -4.06
CA ASP A 426 -10.06 -15.60 -5.16
C ASP A 426 -9.41 -14.52 -5.99
N PHE A 427 -8.79 -14.88 -7.11
CA PHE A 427 -7.97 -13.97 -7.89
C PHE A 427 -8.71 -12.80 -8.51
N GLN A 428 -10.02 -12.84 -8.56
CA GLN A 428 -10.86 -11.69 -8.91
C GLN A 428 -10.86 -10.61 -7.80
N PHE A 429 -10.42 -10.94 -6.57
CA PHE A 429 -10.42 -10.06 -5.41
C PHE A 429 -9.11 -10.19 -4.62
N ILE A 430 -8.11 -9.36 -4.97
CA ILE A 430 -6.75 -9.41 -4.43
C ILE A 430 -6.27 -8.06 -3.85
N PRO A 431 -7.05 -7.41 -2.97
CA PRO A 431 -6.70 -6.09 -2.43
C PRO A 431 -5.37 -6.09 -1.65
N PHE A 432 -5.01 -7.21 -1.06
CA PHE A 432 -3.77 -7.42 -0.30
C PHE A 432 -2.73 -8.26 -1.07
N GLY A 433 -2.89 -8.38 -2.40
CA GLY A 433 -2.09 -9.30 -3.19
C GLY A 433 -2.40 -10.76 -2.89
N SER A 434 -1.51 -11.65 -3.32
CA SER A 434 -1.64 -13.10 -3.14
C SER A 434 -0.28 -13.78 -3.09
N GLY A 435 -0.25 -15.06 -2.71
CA GLY A 435 0.94 -15.90 -2.71
C GLY A 435 1.97 -15.50 -1.64
N ARG A 436 3.23 -15.83 -1.91
CA ARG A 436 4.36 -15.61 -0.98
C ARG A 436 4.56 -14.15 -0.61
N ARG A 437 4.18 -13.23 -1.49
CA ARG A 437 4.31 -11.77 -1.33
C ARG A 437 3.00 -11.09 -0.94
N GLY A 438 1.96 -11.85 -0.62
CA GLY A 438 0.73 -11.29 -0.05
C GLY A 438 1.01 -10.46 1.22
N CYS A 439 0.18 -9.47 1.49
CA CYS A 439 0.35 -8.57 2.64
C CYS A 439 0.40 -9.35 3.96
N PRO A 440 1.39 -9.12 4.84
CA PRO A 440 1.43 -9.77 6.14
C PRO A 440 0.51 -9.11 7.17
N GLY A 441 0.12 -7.84 6.93
CA GLY A 441 -0.69 -7.02 7.84
C GLY A 441 -2.20 -7.11 7.61
N ILE A 442 -2.71 -8.10 6.85
CA ILE A 442 -4.15 -8.22 6.51
C ILE A 442 -5.01 -8.14 7.77
N GLN A 443 -4.68 -8.93 8.81
CA GLN A 443 -5.48 -8.98 10.03
C GLN A 443 -5.53 -7.63 10.74
N LEU A 444 -4.38 -6.98 10.91
CA LEU A 444 -4.29 -5.65 11.54
C LEU A 444 -5.03 -4.60 10.71
N GLY A 445 -4.77 -4.55 9.39
CA GLY A 445 -5.41 -3.59 8.49
C GLY A 445 -6.93 -3.71 8.48
N LEU A 446 -7.45 -4.93 8.39
CA LEU A 446 -8.90 -5.18 8.46
C LEU A 446 -9.51 -4.73 9.80
N THR A 447 -8.86 -5.08 10.91
CA THR A 447 -9.35 -4.69 12.25
C THR A 447 -9.42 -3.17 12.36
N VAL A 448 -8.36 -2.45 11.98
CA VAL A 448 -8.32 -0.98 12.05
C VAL A 448 -9.36 -0.35 11.13
N VAL A 449 -9.41 -0.75 9.85
CA VAL A 449 -10.35 -0.16 8.88
C VAL A 449 -11.80 -0.40 9.29
N ARG A 450 -12.17 -1.64 9.64
CA ARG A 450 -13.54 -1.99 10.08
C ARG A 450 -13.93 -1.21 11.33
N LEU A 451 -13.05 -1.14 12.33
CA LEU A 451 -13.33 -0.46 13.59
C LEU A 451 -13.51 1.05 13.40
N VAL A 452 -12.60 1.70 12.65
CA VAL A 452 -12.65 3.16 12.42
C VAL A 452 -13.89 3.54 11.61
N VAL A 453 -14.19 2.80 10.52
CA VAL A 453 -15.39 3.05 9.71
C VAL A 453 -16.65 2.82 10.55
N ALA A 454 -16.72 1.71 11.31
CA ALA A 454 -17.85 1.44 12.21
C ALA A 454 -18.10 2.58 13.19
N GLN A 455 -17.06 3.08 13.83
CA GLN A 455 -17.16 4.17 14.80
C GLN A 455 -17.61 5.49 14.16
N LEU A 456 -17.03 5.87 13.04
CA LEU A 456 -17.37 7.11 12.33
C LEU A 456 -18.81 7.11 11.84
N VAL A 457 -19.33 5.95 11.39
CA VAL A 457 -20.71 5.79 10.91
C VAL A 457 -21.71 5.64 12.07
N HIS A 458 -21.28 4.99 13.16
CA HIS A 458 -22.12 4.75 14.33
C HIS A 458 -22.33 6.01 15.16
N CYS A 459 -21.24 6.74 15.42
CA CYS A 459 -21.27 7.89 16.31
C CYS A 459 -21.78 9.17 15.64
N PHE A 460 -21.76 9.24 14.30
CA PHE A 460 -22.09 10.49 13.60
C PHE A 460 -22.97 10.28 12.37
N ASP A 461 -23.89 11.23 12.16
CA ASP A 461 -24.42 11.56 10.85
C ASP A 461 -23.50 12.57 10.19
N TRP A 462 -23.27 12.37 8.88
CA TRP A 462 -22.36 13.20 8.11
C TRP A 462 -23.08 13.94 6.99
N ARG A 463 -22.81 15.22 6.83
CA ARG A 463 -23.34 16.06 5.77
C ARG A 463 -22.18 16.69 4.97
N LEU A 464 -22.28 16.66 3.66
CA LEU A 464 -21.32 17.35 2.79
C LEU A 464 -21.45 18.87 2.95
N CYS A 465 -20.31 19.57 2.76
CA CYS A 465 -20.25 21.04 2.90
C CYS A 465 -20.96 21.72 1.73
N ASN A 466 -21.33 23.01 1.93
CA ASN A 466 -21.84 23.89 0.86
C ASN A 466 -23.05 23.34 0.10
N HIS A 467 -23.93 22.58 0.76
CA HIS A 467 -25.09 21.93 0.14
C HIS A 467 -24.73 21.02 -1.04
N MET A 468 -23.50 20.50 -1.08
CA MET A 468 -23.04 19.58 -2.14
C MET A 468 -23.92 18.33 -2.14
N LEU A 469 -24.37 17.92 -3.36
CA LEU A 469 -25.08 16.65 -3.50
C LEU A 469 -24.11 15.47 -3.42
N PRO A 470 -24.56 14.30 -2.96
CA PRO A 470 -23.74 13.09 -2.93
C PRO A 470 -23.10 12.73 -4.29
N SER A 471 -23.81 13.02 -5.41
CA SER A 471 -23.31 12.81 -6.77
C SER A 471 -22.14 13.72 -7.16
N ASP A 472 -22.03 14.88 -6.52
CA ASP A 472 -21.07 15.93 -6.87
C ASP A 472 -19.76 15.79 -6.08
N LEU A 473 -19.72 14.84 -5.13
CA LEU A 473 -18.50 14.55 -4.39
C LEU A 473 -17.41 14.13 -5.36
N ASP A 474 -16.33 14.89 -5.38
CA ASP A 474 -15.14 14.57 -6.14
C ASP A 474 -14.57 13.19 -5.71
N MET A 475 -14.25 12.34 -6.68
CA MET A 475 -13.70 10.99 -6.46
C MET A 475 -12.37 10.84 -7.21
N GLU A 476 -11.66 11.92 -7.48
CA GLU A 476 -10.34 11.86 -8.12
C GLU A 476 -9.31 11.21 -7.19
N GLU A 477 -8.47 10.38 -7.80
CA GLU A 477 -7.43 9.59 -7.15
C GLU A 477 -6.08 10.27 -7.32
N GLU A 478 -5.25 10.28 -6.28
CA GLU A 478 -3.84 10.67 -6.37
C GLU A 478 -2.98 9.40 -6.47
N PHE A 479 -2.33 9.21 -7.63
CA PHE A 479 -1.52 8.03 -7.84
C PHE A 479 -0.19 8.10 -7.07
N GLY A 480 0.08 7.05 -6.30
CA GLY A 480 1.31 6.86 -5.53
C GLY A 480 1.58 5.39 -5.24
N LEU A 481 2.38 5.12 -4.22
CA LEU A 481 2.52 3.77 -3.67
C LEU A 481 1.20 3.30 -3.05
N THR A 482 0.52 4.22 -2.39
CA THR A 482 -0.89 4.16 -2.02
C THR A 482 -1.68 5.13 -2.92
N MET A 483 -2.98 4.93 -3.02
CA MET A 483 -3.86 5.73 -3.88
C MET A 483 -4.96 6.41 -3.04
N PRO A 484 -4.63 7.49 -2.30
CA PRO A 484 -5.61 8.29 -1.58
C PRO A 484 -6.47 9.13 -2.55
N ARG A 485 -7.41 9.85 -2.01
CA ARG A 485 -8.12 10.89 -2.74
C ARG A 485 -7.18 12.05 -3.10
N ALA A 486 -7.37 12.63 -4.27
CA ALA A 486 -6.64 13.84 -4.68
C ALA A 486 -7.00 15.06 -3.82
N ASN A 487 -8.25 15.14 -3.36
CA ASN A 487 -8.76 16.19 -2.48
C ASN A 487 -9.27 15.58 -1.16
N HIS A 488 -8.92 16.19 -0.03
CA HIS A 488 -9.34 15.72 1.29
C HIS A 488 -10.87 15.64 1.40
N LEU A 489 -11.35 14.65 2.13
CA LEU A 489 -12.76 14.51 2.47
C LEU A 489 -13.10 15.41 3.66
N ILE A 490 -13.92 16.43 3.41
CA ILE A 490 -14.38 17.39 4.42
C ILE A 490 -15.89 17.26 4.58
N ALA A 491 -16.38 17.07 5.81
CA ALA A 491 -17.79 16.92 6.10
C ALA A 491 -18.17 17.52 7.46
N ILE A 492 -19.47 17.75 7.66
CA ILE A 492 -20.05 18.28 8.89
C ILE A 492 -20.64 17.11 9.68
N PRO A 493 -20.16 16.86 10.92
CA PRO A 493 -20.68 15.79 11.77
C PRO A 493 -21.90 16.26 12.58
N THR A 494 -22.79 15.31 12.87
CA THR A 494 -23.82 15.45 13.91
C THR A 494 -23.78 14.21 14.79
N TYR A 495 -23.67 14.36 16.12
CA TYR A 495 -23.54 13.24 17.03
C TYR A 495 -24.85 12.45 17.15
N ARG A 496 -24.80 11.13 17.15
CA ARG A 496 -25.97 10.22 17.11
C ARG A 496 -26.25 9.48 18.39
N LEU A 497 -25.23 9.28 19.24
CA LEU A 497 -25.42 8.45 20.42
C LEU A 497 -26.10 9.24 21.53
N TYR A 498 -27.00 8.59 22.30
CA TYR A 498 -27.65 9.17 23.46
C TYR A 498 -26.64 9.32 24.61
N SER A 499 -26.66 10.46 25.31
CA SER A 499 -25.99 10.61 26.59
C SER A 499 -26.83 9.97 27.68
N ASP A 500 -26.24 9.44 28.76
CA ASP A 500 -26.94 8.81 29.88
C ASP A 500 -27.83 9.82 30.68
N GLY A 501 -28.36 10.82 30.04
CA GLY A 501 -29.18 11.87 30.61
C GLY A 501 -30.36 12.35 29.75
N ASP A 502 -30.52 11.78 28.53
CA ASP A 502 -31.63 12.10 27.61
C ASP A 502 -32.71 11.01 27.62
#